data_c6b5ea665c2e70d2fc90e501caf7845f
#
_entry.id   c6b5ea665c2e70d2fc90e501caf7845f
#
_cell.length_a   1.000
_cell.length_b   1.000
_cell.length_c   1.000
_cell.angle_alpha   90.00
_cell.angle_beta   90.00
_cell.angle_gamma   90.00
#
_symmetry.space_group_name_H-M   'P 1'
#
loop_
_entity.id
_entity.type
_entity.pdbx_description
1 polymer ?
#
loop_
_entity_poly.entity_id
_entity_poly.type
_entity_poly.pdbx_seq_one_letter_code
_entity_poly.pdbx_strand_id
1 'polypeptide(L)'
;MKMKRFFAAAVAASLSASLIACGSGNNTSDTAANQTNGTSQQTTTSAAAGQSEETTAGTCQYVDNEDPYTVVMGYIGLEKPDEVMIENAINEILEKELNAKLDLKCFSWGEFVQKIQLSLTGTDKLDIVPVMVNTAPGYVASGLVLDLKELIDTYGTNIKKYVDPDFINSPNINGYIYGVTPMDEQISWQGVIMRRDLLEEAGYTVNDETDMCEEITSLEDLTEVMAKVQEKHPEMTMMCSSAAGTPLVHWDAMDKLTDGFGVLMDYGQSTEVVNLYETEELKAFVQTMKEWNEAGYFSKDAITTTTSITEQVMTGKYFAYMTTMKAGAVTQDELSSKMDLAGAAIFGNPVLTSNSVNFLTWGIGRNCENPARTMKVLDYIYGSPEVMNLLCWGIEGTHYKFVDKEQGIIDYVDGQDGTTSGWMMGLGWQFPNQEIAYTAAPDTPAKWDYQHELIDTAVRSKALGFSYDSSSLVNELTALANVKNQYFDMLGSGNVDDVDAVLKEFNDALYTAGLQKVIDEKQRQLDEWLATQGSTAE
;
A
#
# COMPACT_ATOMS: atom_id res chain seq x y z
N MET A 1 -38.21 17.44 40.55
CA MET A 1 -38.53 18.45 39.53
C MET A 1 -37.92 17.94 38.23
N LYS A 2 -38.66 17.26 37.50
CA LYS A 2 -39.15 17.14 36.15
C LYS A 2 -38.41 18.02 35.09
N MET A 3 -38.13 17.34 33.98
CA MET A 3 -37.67 17.80 32.64
C MET A 3 -36.15 17.83 32.49
N LYS A 4 -35.50 17.05 31.55
CA LYS A 4 -35.84 16.79 30.14
C LYS A 4 -35.28 15.45 29.68
N ARG A 5 -36.13 14.52 29.31
CA ARG A 5 -35.86 13.52 28.29
C ARG A 5 -36.50 14.11 27.03
N PHE A 6 -35.74 14.23 25.92
CA PHE A 6 -36.14 14.28 24.53
C PHE A 6 -34.95 14.83 23.73
N PHE A 7 -34.23 13.97 23.07
CA PHE A 7 -33.60 14.15 21.76
C PHE A 7 -32.59 12.98 21.56
N ALA A 8 -33.15 11.86 21.18
CA ALA A 8 -32.38 10.78 20.59
C ALA A 8 -33.37 9.90 19.84
N ALA A 9 -33.71 10.29 18.62
CA ALA A 9 -34.36 9.45 17.61
C ALA A 9 -34.64 10.31 16.37
N ALA A 10 -33.65 10.46 15.48
CA ALA A 10 -33.84 10.83 14.07
C ALA A 10 -32.47 10.95 13.36
N VAL A 11 -31.73 9.86 13.21
CA VAL A 11 -30.79 9.66 12.08
C VAL A 11 -30.61 8.14 11.91
N ALA A 12 -31.63 7.49 11.41
CA ALA A 12 -31.53 6.12 10.90
C ALA A 12 -32.73 5.87 9.96
N ALA A 13 -32.73 6.54 8.80
CA ALA A 13 -33.59 6.18 7.66
C ALA A 13 -33.26 7.09 6.46
N SER A 14 -32.16 6.79 5.76
CA SER A 14 -31.98 7.25 4.37
C SER A 14 -30.78 6.57 3.69
N LEU A 15 -30.78 5.23 3.64
CA LEU A 15 -29.91 4.47 2.77
C LEU A 15 -30.60 3.16 2.38
N SER A 16 -31.71 3.30 1.63
CA SER A 16 -32.28 2.18 0.88
C SER A 16 -33.42 2.71 0.00
N ALA A 17 -33.08 3.25 -1.19
CA ALA A 17 -33.97 3.31 -2.35
C ALA A 17 -33.23 3.96 -3.54
N SER A 18 -32.53 3.17 -4.33
CA SER A 18 -32.32 3.45 -5.77
C SER A 18 -31.73 2.22 -6.48
N LEU A 19 -32.54 1.20 -6.52
CA LEU A 19 -32.47 0.11 -7.52
C LEU A 19 -33.91 -0.25 -7.81
N ILE A 20 -34.42 0.16 -8.96
CA ILE A 20 -35.47 -0.42 -9.80
C ILE A 20 -35.98 0.70 -10.73
N ALA A 21 -35.56 0.67 -11.99
CA ALA A 21 -36.36 1.05 -13.15
C ALA A 21 -35.59 0.74 -14.44
N CYS A 22 -35.66 -0.52 -14.88
CA CYS A 22 -35.64 -0.85 -16.30
C CYS A 22 -36.93 -1.61 -16.56
N GLY A 23 -37.86 -0.96 -17.21
CA GLY A 23 -39.12 -1.52 -17.66
C GLY A 23 -39.45 -1.03 -19.06
N SER A 24 -39.43 -1.96 -19.96
CA SER A 24 -40.04 -2.09 -21.29
C SER A 24 -40.94 -0.96 -21.82
N GLY A 25 -40.76 -0.66 -23.11
CA GLY A 25 -41.73 0.00 -23.97
C GLY A 25 -41.36 -0.16 -25.44
N ASN A 26 -41.95 -1.18 -26.08
CA ASN A 26 -42.02 -1.41 -27.53
C ASN A 26 -42.71 -0.22 -28.22
N ASN A 27 -42.25 0.18 -29.42
CA ASN A 27 -43.05 0.12 -30.65
C ASN A 27 -42.26 0.58 -31.89
N THR A 28 -42.17 -0.34 -32.82
CA THR A 28 -42.33 -0.33 -34.30
C THR A 28 -42.41 1.01 -35.06
N SER A 29 -41.61 1.21 -36.09
CA SER A 29 -41.99 1.02 -37.49
C SER A 29 -40.92 1.56 -38.48
N ASP A 30 -40.54 0.70 -39.43
CA ASP A 30 -40.34 0.85 -40.88
C ASP A 30 -39.61 2.09 -41.46
N THR A 31 -38.61 1.98 -42.24
CA THR A 31 -38.51 1.61 -43.67
C THR A 31 -37.13 1.91 -44.27
N ALA A 32 -36.69 0.93 -45.03
CA ALA A 32 -36.01 0.97 -46.34
C ALA A 32 -34.61 1.57 -46.55
N ALA A 33 -33.70 0.67 -46.77
CA ALA A 33 -32.82 0.49 -47.93
C ALA A 33 -32.05 1.68 -48.53
N ASN A 34 -30.71 1.54 -48.57
CA ASN A 34 -30.03 1.38 -49.83
C ASN A 34 -28.58 0.86 -49.66
N GLN A 35 -28.26 -0.14 -50.45
CA GLN A 35 -26.93 -0.71 -50.66
C GLN A 35 -26.07 0.21 -51.56
N THR A 36 -24.79 0.29 -51.31
CA THR A 36 -23.80 0.29 -52.40
C THR A 36 -22.49 -0.34 -51.96
N ASN A 37 -22.10 -1.32 -52.72
CA ASN A 37 -20.84 -2.06 -52.77
C ASN A 37 -19.65 -1.16 -53.12
N GLY A 38 -18.48 -1.48 -52.56
CA GLY A 38 -17.20 -0.95 -53.02
C GLY A 38 -16.03 -1.85 -52.60
N THR A 39 -15.64 -2.63 -53.54
CA THR A 39 -14.70 -3.73 -53.66
C THR A 39 -13.27 -3.42 -53.19
N SER A 40 -12.67 -4.43 -52.55
CA SER A 40 -11.26 -4.75 -52.25
C SER A 40 -10.21 -4.31 -53.27
N GLN A 41 -9.03 -4.01 -52.77
CA GLN A 41 -7.77 -4.42 -53.40
C GLN A 41 -6.70 -4.75 -52.34
N GLN A 42 -6.35 -6.04 -52.29
CA GLN A 42 -5.12 -6.58 -51.75
C GLN A 42 -3.95 -6.18 -52.65
N THR A 43 -2.86 -5.73 -52.07
CA THR A 43 -1.56 -5.75 -52.72
C THR A 43 -0.56 -6.45 -51.81
N THR A 44 -0.23 -7.65 -52.20
CA THR A 44 0.93 -8.41 -51.74
C THR A 44 2.19 -7.83 -52.38
N THR A 45 3.23 -7.58 -51.59
CA THR A 45 4.60 -7.54 -52.13
C THR A 45 5.57 -8.23 -51.17
N SER A 46 6.34 -9.04 -51.79
CA SER A 46 7.29 -10.05 -51.44
C SER A 46 8.52 -9.57 -50.67
N ALA A 47 9.10 -10.53 -49.94
CA ALA A 47 10.35 -10.48 -49.19
C ALA A 47 11.57 -10.07 -49.99
N ALA A 48 12.46 -9.34 -49.36
CA ALA A 48 13.89 -9.34 -49.67
C ALA A 48 14.70 -9.35 -48.36
N ALA A 49 15.66 -10.25 -48.32
CA ALA A 49 16.53 -10.54 -47.17
C ALA A 49 17.70 -9.55 -47.05
N GLY A 50 18.07 -9.32 -45.81
CA GLY A 50 19.46 -9.17 -45.39
C GLY A 50 20.07 -7.79 -45.42
N GLN A 51 20.21 -7.21 -44.21
CA GLN A 51 21.46 -6.55 -43.77
C GLN A 51 21.38 -6.36 -42.27
N SER A 52 22.43 -6.80 -41.57
CA SER A 52 22.67 -6.54 -40.17
C SER A 52 22.88 -5.04 -39.98
N GLU A 53 21.91 -4.36 -39.34
CA GLU A 53 22.10 -3.01 -38.84
C GLU A 53 22.54 -3.06 -37.38
N GLU A 54 23.65 -2.37 -37.09
CA GLU A 54 24.06 -2.01 -35.76
C GLU A 54 22.87 -1.36 -35.01
N THR A 55 22.55 -1.86 -33.83
CA THR A 55 21.59 -1.27 -32.92
C THR A 55 22.10 0.09 -32.47
N THR A 56 21.71 1.14 -33.18
CA THR A 56 21.71 2.49 -32.66
C THR A 56 20.72 2.54 -31.49
N ALA A 57 21.17 3.01 -30.33
CA ALA A 57 20.32 3.30 -29.20
C ALA A 57 19.07 4.04 -29.68
N GLY A 58 17.90 3.47 -29.47
CA GLY A 58 16.63 4.04 -29.90
C GLY A 58 16.45 5.44 -29.31
N THR A 59 16.17 6.38 -30.14
CA THR A 59 15.79 7.74 -29.70
C THR A 59 14.43 7.64 -29.03
N CYS A 60 14.31 8.10 -27.78
CA CYS A 60 13.04 8.16 -27.05
C CYS A 60 11.96 8.83 -27.92
N GLN A 61 10.80 8.21 -28.04
CA GLN A 61 9.69 8.76 -28.84
C GLN A 61 9.16 10.09 -28.27
N TYR A 62 9.39 10.34 -26.97
CA TYR A 62 8.97 11.56 -26.30
C TYR A 62 10.11 12.57 -26.30
N VAL A 63 9.91 13.71 -26.96
CA VAL A 63 10.89 14.80 -27.06
C VAL A 63 10.36 16.01 -26.30
N ASP A 64 11.19 16.54 -25.40
CA ASP A 64 10.87 17.79 -24.71
C ASP A 64 11.05 18.99 -25.65
N ASN A 65 10.01 19.79 -25.83
CA ASN A 65 10.04 21.00 -26.66
C ASN A 65 10.61 22.22 -25.94
N GLU A 66 10.95 22.07 -24.63
CA GLU A 66 11.51 23.13 -23.78
C GLU A 66 10.60 24.36 -23.57
N ASP A 67 9.38 24.37 -24.08
CA ASP A 67 8.39 25.42 -23.80
C ASP A 67 7.96 25.39 -22.33
N PRO A 68 7.54 26.53 -21.74
CA PRO A 68 6.98 26.54 -20.38
C PRO A 68 5.84 25.56 -20.24
N TYR A 69 5.89 24.70 -19.21
CA TYR A 69 4.89 23.67 -19.01
C TYR A 69 4.46 23.56 -17.55
N THR A 70 3.16 23.50 -17.30
CA THR A 70 2.64 23.22 -15.97
C THR A 70 2.31 21.73 -15.86
N VAL A 71 2.99 21.04 -14.96
CA VAL A 71 2.77 19.63 -14.63
C VAL A 71 1.71 19.57 -13.54
N VAL A 72 0.62 18.86 -13.78
CA VAL A 72 -0.41 18.59 -12.77
C VAL A 72 -0.08 17.27 -12.09
N MET A 73 0.22 17.33 -10.77
CA MET A 73 0.55 16.15 -9.96
C MET A 73 -0.59 15.83 -8.99
N GLY A 74 -1.17 14.66 -9.14
CA GLY A 74 -2.15 14.16 -8.17
C GLY A 74 -1.48 13.65 -6.91
N TYR A 75 -2.10 13.83 -5.76
CA TYR A 75 -1.71 13.16 -4.52
C TYR A 75 -2.95 12.75 -3.71
N ILE A 76 -2.79 11.77 -2.81
CA ILE A 76 -3.93 11.23 -2.03
C ILE A 76 -3.85 11.77 -0.61
N GLY A 77 -4.92 12.43 -0.14
CA GLY A 77 -4.92 13.01 1.20
C GLY A 77 -6.14 13.83 1.51
N LEU A 78 -5.93 14.86 2.30
CA LEU A 78 -6.91 15.88 2.63
C LEU A 78 -6.43 17.22 2.08
N GLU A 79 -7.33 17.97 1.48
CA GLU A 79 -7.03 19.36 1.05
C GLU A 79 -6.51 20.18 2.24
N LYS A 80 -5.44 20.91 2.02
CA LYS A 80 -4.80 21.75 3.02
C LYS A 80 -4.86 23.22 2.60
N PRO A 81 -5.11 24.15 3.54
CA PRO A 81 -5.32 25.57 3.20
C PRO A 81 -4.07 26.24 2.61
N ASP A 82 -2.87 25.74 2.90
CA ASP A 82 -1.63 26.36 2.44
C ASP A 82 -1.03 25.67 1.20
N GLU A 83 -1.77 24.78 0.50
CA GLU A 83 -1.36 24.08 -0.73
C GLU A 83 -0.81 25.06 -1.78
N VAL A 84 -1.52 26.14 -2.08
CA VAL A 84 -1.08 27.16 -3.03
C VAL A 84 0.23 27.86 -2.60
N MET A 85 0.45 27.99 -1.29
CA MET A 85 1.69 28.56 -0.76
C MET A 85 2.87 27.62 -1.03
N ILE A 86 2.66 26.31 -0.88
CA ILE A 86 3.66 25.27 -1.18
C ILE A 86 3.94 25.22 -2.68
N GLU A 87 2.91 25.20 -3.52
CA GLU A 87 3.07 25.26 -4.98
C GLU A 87 3.92 26.46 -5.41
N ASN A 88 3.65 27.65 -4.89
CA ASN A 88 4.41 28.85 -5.24
C ASN A 88 5.88 28.70 -4.87
N ALA A 89 6.20 28.15 -3.69
CA ALA A 89 7.59 27.94 -3.27
C ALA A 89 8.29 26.90 -4.16
N ILE A 90 7.62 25.81 -4.53
CA ILE A 90 8.15 24.79 -5.46
C ILE A 90 8.35 25.42 -6.84
N ASN A 91 7.42 26.25 -7.30
CA ASN A 91 7.43 26.82 -8.63
C ASN A 91 8.56 27.85 -8.81
N GLU A 92 8.99 28.56 -7.75
CA GLU A 92 10.20 29.41 -7.81
C GLU A 92 11.46 28.59 -8.16
N ILE A 93 11.51 27.33 -7.75
CA ILE A 93 12.61 26.41 -8.05
C ILE A 93 12.45 25.82 -9.46
N LEU A 94 11.29 25.25 -9.77
CA LEU A 94 11.07 24.52 -11.02
C LEU A 94 11.08 25.44 -12.26
N GLU A 95 10.59 26.67 -12.14
CA GLU A 95 10.68 27.64 -13.24
C GLU A 95 12.14 27.95 -13.62
N LYS A 96 12.98 28.08 -12.62
CA LYS A 96 14.40 28.38 -12.81
C LYS A 96 15.18 27.20 -13.38
N GLU A 97 14.95 26.00 -12.84
CA GLU A 97 15.75 24.81 -13.14
C GLU A 97 15.25 24.07 -14.39
N LEU A 98 13.94 24.06 -14.63
CA LEU A 98 13.31 23.24 -15.67
C LEU A 98 12.36 24.00 -16.59
N ASN A 99 12.18 25.31 -16.44
CA ASN A 99 11.14 26.07 -17.15
C ASN A 99 9.76 25.39 -17.02
N ALA A 100 9.45 24.88 -15.81
CA ALA A 100 8.22 24.15 -15.51
C ALA A 100 7.58 24.65 -14.23
N LYS A 101 6.29 24.37 -14.08
CA LYS A 101 5.52 24.58 -12.85
C LYS A 101 4.91 23.25 -12.40
N LEU A 102 4.64 23.16 -11.11
CA LEU A 102 3.83 22.11 -10.48
C LEU A 102 2.49 22.71 -10.04
N ASP A 103 1.42 22.00 -10.34
CA ASP A 103 0.05 22.24 -9.88
C ASP A 103 -0.38 20.97 -9.13
N LEU A 104 -0.60 21.08 -7.82
CA LEU A 104 -0.97 19.95 -6.95
C LEU A 104 -2.48 19.71 -7.00
N LYS A 105 -2.88 18.46 -7.06
CA LYS A 105 -4.30 18.08 -7.09
C LYS A 105 -4.57 17.01 -6.04
N CYS A 106 -5.24 17.40 -4.96
CA CYS A 106 -5.60 16.50 -3.88
C CYS A 106 -6.77 15.59 -4.25
N PHE A 107 -6.64 14.30 -3.94
CA PHE A 107 -7.70 13.30 -4.03
C PHE A 107 -7.96 12.69 -2.65
N SER A 108 -9.20 12.72 -2.18
CA SER A 108 -9.54 12.08 -0.90
C SER A 108 -9.48 10.56 -0.98
N TRP A 109 -9.10 9.91 0.12
CA TRP A 109 -9.01 8.44 0.21
C TRP A 109 -10.29 7.71 -0.21
N GLY A 110 -11.46 8.27 0.04
CA GLY A 110 -12.74 7.65 -0.30
C GLY A 110 -13.10 7.72 -1.79
N GLU A 111 -12.47 8.62 -2.56
CA GLU A 111 -12.89 8.92 -3.94
C GLU A 111 -11.74 8.85 -4.96
N PHE A 112 -10.48 8.69 -4.50
CA PHE A 112 -9.31 8.85 -5.37
C PHE A 112 -9.35 7.94 -6.60
N VAL A 113 -9.73 6.67 -6.47
CA VAL A 113 -9.78 5.71 -7.60
C VAL A 113 -10.72 6.23 -8.70
N GLN A 114 -11.93 6.62 -8.32
CA GLN A 114 -12.93 7.11 -9.29
C GLN A 114 -12.53 8.44 -9.90
N LYS A 115 -12.04 9.39 -9.09
CA LYS A 115 -11.66 10.73 -9.56
C LYS A 115 -10.42 10.70 -10.45
N ILE A 116 -9.40 9.92 -10.11
CA ILE A 116 -8.22 9.74 -10.96
C ILE A 116 -8.63 9.11 -12.30
N GLN A 117 -9.42 8.03 -12.28
CA GLN A 117 -9.90 7.40 -13.50
C GLN A 117 -10.73 8.37 -14.36
N LEU A 118 -11.57 9.20 -13.75
CA LEU A 118 -12.34 10.22 -14.45
C LEU A 118 -11.42 11.28 -15.08
N SER A 119 -10.42 11.77 -14.37
CA SER A 119 -9.44 12.71 -14.92
C SER A 119 -8.69 12.11 -16.11
N LEU A 120 -8.20 10.86 -15.99
CA LEU A 120 -7.45 10.18 -17.06
C LEU A 120 -8.29 9.82 -18.29
N THR A 121 -9.59 9.62 -18.14
CA THR A 121 -10.52 9.34 -19.26
C THR A 121 -11.18 10.59 -19.83
N GLY A 122 -11.22 11.66 -19.05
CA GLY A 122 -11.83 12.94 -19.41
C GLY A 122 -10.85 13.94 -20.02
N THR A 123 -11.22 15.21 -19.88
CA THR A 123 -10.44 16.37 -20.33
C THR A 123 -9.62 17.01 -19.22
N ASP A 124 -9.82 16.58 -17.98
CA ASP A 124 -9.06 17.10 -16.85
C ASP A 124 -7.61 16.65 -16.93
N LYS A 125 -6.71 17.63 -16.90
CA LYS A 125 -5.29 17.37 -16.95
C LYS A 125 -4.83 16.66 -15.66
N LEU A 126 -4.07 15.58 -15.81
CA LEU A 126 -3.38 14.90 -14.72
C LEU A 126 -2.13 14.23 -15.30
N ASP A 127 -0.98 14.86 -15.10
CA ASP A 127 0.28 14.43 -15.70
C ASP A 127 0.98 13.39 -14.84
N ILE A 128 1.23 13.68 -13.54
CA ILE A 128 1.82 12.73 -12.60
C ILE A 128 0.69 12.12 -11.77
N VAL A 129 0.60 10.78 -11.82
CA VAL A 129 -0.55 10.00 -11.32
C VAL A 129 -0.11 9.08 -10.21
N PRO A 130 -0.73 9.14 -9.02
CA PRO A 130 -0.53 8.10 -8.02
C PRO A 130 -1.25 6.81 -8.45
N VAL A 131 -0.49 5.76 -8.69
CA VAL A 131 -0.99 4.45 -9.12
C VAL A 131 -0.80 3.46 -7.98
N MET A 132 -1.92 3.04 -7.37
CA MET A 132 -1.90 2.01 -6.34
C MET A 132 -1.78 0.62 -6.98
N VAL A 133 -1.10 -0.30 -6.34
CA VAL A 133 -0.84 -1.65 -6.85
C VAL A 133 -2.11 -2.38 -7.30
N ASN A 134 -3.22 -2.19 -6.61
CA ASN A 134 -4.52 -2.81 -6.94
C ASN A 134 -5.25 -2.13 -8.12
N THR A 135 -4.87 -0.91 -8.51
CA THR A 135 -5.44 -0.19 -9.66
C THR A 135 -4.60 -0.32 -10.93
N ALA A 136 -3.31 -0.63 -10.77
CA ALA A 136 -2.35 -0.68 -11.86
C ALA A 136 -2.77 -1.59 -13.04
N PRO A 137 -3.24 -2.84 -12.81
CA PRO A 137 -3.67 -3.70 -13.93
C PRO A 137 -4.77 -3.09 -14.78
N GLY A 138 -5.77 -2.49 -14.12
CA GLY A 138 -6.88 -1.82 -14.81
C GLY A 138 -6.43 -0.57 -15.58
N TYR A 139 -5.48 0.20 -15.05
CA TYR A 139 -4.96 1.39 -15.72
C TYR A 139 -4.10 1.03 -16.93
N VAL A 140 -3.26 0.00 -16.83
CA VAL A 140 -2.46 -0.50 -17.95
C VAL A 140 -3.35 -1.09 -19.04
N ALA A 141 -4.27 -2.00 -18.68
CA ALA A 141 -5.18 -2.63 -19.64
C ALA A 141 -6.06 -1.62 -20.39
N SER A 142 -6.44 -0.52 -19.73
CA SER A 142 -7.23 0.57 -20.32
C SER A 142 -6.38 1.66 -20.98
N GLY A 143 -5.05 1.55 -20.98
CA GLY A 143 -4.12 2.53 -21.52
C GLY A 143 -4.28 3.91 -20.88
N LEU A 144 -4.51 3.97 -19.57
CA LEU A 144 -4.71 5.22 -18.82
C LEU A 144 -3.40 5.86 -18.35
N VAL A 145 -2.35 5.08 -18.24
CA VAL A 145 -0.98 5.54 -17.94
C VAL A 145 -0.05 5.16 -19.07
N LEU A 146 1.09 5.84 -19.17
CA LEU A 146 2.10 5.59 -20.21
C LEU A 146 3.09 4.52 -19.77
N ASP A 147 3.72 3.82 -20.74
CA ASP A 147 4.92 3.04 -20.49
C ASP A 147 6.10 3.99 -20.24
N LEU A 148 6.68 3.88 -19.07
CA LEU A 148 7.74 4.79 -18.62
C LEU A 148 9.15 4.33 -18.97
N LYS A 149 9.32 3.14 -19.56
CA LYS A 149 10.64 2.56 -19.82
C LYS A 149 11.58 3.53 -20.55
N GLU A 150 11.18 4.00 -21.73
CA GLU A 150 12.01 4.93 -22.51
C GLU A 150 12.22 6.28 -21.83
N LEU A 151 11.20 6.75 -21.09
CA LEU A 151 11.27 8.01 -20.34
C LEU A 151 12.28 7.92 -19.19
N ILE A 152 12.26 6.84 -18.42
CA ILE A 152 13.22 6.56 -17.34
C ILE A 152 14.62 6.40 -17.91
N ASP A 153 14.77 5.63 -19.00
CA ASP A 153 16.07 5.42 -19.64
C ASP A 153 16.71 6.73 -20.11
N THR A 154 15.90 7.66 -20.62
CA THR A 154 16.35 8.91 -21.22
C THR A 154 16.49 10.06 -20.19
N TYR A 155 15.53 10.20 -19.29
CA TYR A 155 15.41 11.37 -18.41
C TYR A 155 15.52 11.03 -16.92
N GLY A 156 15.49 9.76 -16.52
CA GLY A 156 15.47 9.30 -15.13
C GLY A 156 16.85 9.18 -14.49
N THR A 157 17.64 10.24 -14.46
CA THR A 157 19.00 10.23 -13.88
C THR A 157 19.00 10.06 -12.37
N ASN A 158 18.16 10.84 -11.66
CA ASN A 158 18.01 10.75 -10.21
C ASN A 158 17.24 9.49 -9.82
N ILE A 159 16.22 9.13 -10.58
CA ILE A 159 15.49 7.87 -10.39
C ILE A 159 16.46 6.70 -10.37
N LYS A 160 17.31 6.56 -11.40
CA LYS A 160 18.33 5.49 -11.47
C LYS A 160 19.43 5.59 -10.42
N LYS A 161 19.62 6.75 -9.81
CA LYS A 161 20.61 6.96 -8.73
C LYS A 161 20.08 6.51 -7.38
N TYR A 162 18.81 6.78 -7.09
CA TYR A 162 18.25 6.60 -5.75
C TYR A 162 17.40 5.34 -5.63
N VAL A 163 16.70 4.95 -6.68
CA VAL A 163 15.79 3.78 -6.66
C VAL A 163 16.56 2.52 -7.03
N ASP A 164 16.44 1.47 -6.20
CA ASP A 164 17.03 0.14 -6.48
C ASP A 164 16.58 -0.34 -7.87
N PRO A 165 17.47 -0.90 -8.71
CA PRO A 165 17.12 -1.42 -10.02
C PRO A 165 15.97 -2.44 -10.02
N ASP A 166 15.87 -3.27 -8.98
CA ASP A 166 14.75 -4.22 -8.84
C ASP A 166 13.43 -3.47 -8.60
N PHE A 167 13.47 -2.34 -7.88
CA PHE A 167 12.30 -1.51 -7.62
C PHE A 167 11.89 -0.67 -8.84
N ILE A 168 12.83 -0.22 -9.67
CA ILE A 168 12.52 0.41 -10.96
C ILE A 168 11.78 -0.58 -11.88
N ASN A 169 12.16 -1.85 -11.85
CA ASN A 169 11.57 -2.89 -12.69
C ASN A 169 10.33 -3.56 -12.08
N SER A 170 10.05 -3.33 -10.81
CA SER A 170 8.93 -3.97 -10.11
C SER A 170 7.55 -3.50 -10.58
N PRO A 171 7.28 -2.19 -10.86
CA PRO A 171 5.99 -1.75 -11.41
C PRO A 171 5.84 -2.12 -12.89
N ASN A 172 5.79 -3.41 -13.17
CA ASN A 172 5.85 -4.00 -14.50
C ASN A 172 4.69 -4.98 -14.74
N ILE A 173 3.93 -4.76 -15.81
CA ILE A 173 2.91 -5.68 -16.28
C ILE A 173 3.25 -6.07 -17.72
N ASN A 174 3.72 -7.30 -17.94
CA ASN A 174 4.08 -7.82 -19.26
C ASN A 174 5.10 -6.96 -20.04
N GLY A 175 6.10 -6.41 -19.36
CA GLY A 175 7.11 -5.53 -19.94
C GLY A 175 6.73 -4.05 -19.98
N TYR A 176 5.55 -3.70 -19.50
CA TYR A 176 5.04 -2.32 -19.43
C TYR A 176 5.34 -1.72 -18.05
N ILE A 177 6.27 -0.79 -17.97
CA ILE A 177 6.62 -0.09 -16.73
C ILE A 177 5.61 1.04 -16.50
N TYR A 178 4.66 0.83 -15.58
CA TYR A 178 3.53 1.74 -15.37
C TYR A 178 3.80 2.87 -14.36
N GLY A 179 4.90 2.81 -13.63
CA GLY A 179 5.20 3.79 -12.59
C GLY A 179 6.64 3.74 -12.11
N VAL A 180 6.98 4.65 -11.19
CA VAL A 180 8.23 4.68 -10.43
C VAL A 180 7.90 4.61 -8.95
N THR A 181 8.52 3.69 -8.24
CA THR A 181 8.34 3.50 -6.79
C THR A 181 8.94 4.67 -6.02
N PRO A 182 8.24 5.27 -5.04
CA PRO A 182 8.82 6.26 -4.14
C PRO A 182 9.89 5.61 -3.24
N MET A 183 10.84 6.40 -2.79
CA MET A 183 11.81 6.00 -1.77
C MET A 183 11.26 6.44 -0.41
N ASP A 184 10.74 5.47 0.33
CA ASP A 184 10.10 5.64 1.62
C ASP A 184 10.40 4.45 2.56
N GLU A 185 9.58 4.18 3.51
CA GLU A 185 9.65 2.99 4.37
C GLU A 185 9.09 1.76 3.62
N GLN A 186 9.71 1.39 2.50
CA GLN A 186 9.26 0.34 1.56
C GLN A 186 9.18 -1.06 2.16
N ILE A 187 9.91 -1.29 3.25
CA ILE A 187 9.88 -2.55 3.94
C ILE A 187 9.27 -2.36 5.33
N SER A 188 8.32 -3.21 5.59
CA SER A 188 7.73 -3.39 6.91
C SER A 188 7.64 -4.88 7.22
N TRP A 189 7.54 -5.21 8.48
CA TRP A 189 7.30 -6.58 8.90
C TRP A 189 6.13 -6.63 9.87
N GLN A 190 5.62 -7.80 10.13
CA GLN A 190 4.58 -7.97 11.13
C GLN A 190 5.20 -8.37 12.46
N GLY A 191 4.75 -7.77 13.53
CA GLY A 191 5.28 -8.01 14.86
C GLY A 191 4.25 -7.76 15.95
N VAL A 192 4.72 -7.64 17.16
CA VAL A 192 3.93 -7.35 18.35
C VAL A 192 4.51 -6.16 19.10
N ILE A 193 3.66 -5.28 19.59
CA ILE A 193 4.02 -4.25 20.55
C ILE A 193 3.37 -4.58 21.89
N MET A 194 4.13 -4.41 22.96
CA MET A 194 3.79 -4.83 24.33
C MET A 194 4.05 -3.71 25.33
N ARG A 195 3.39 -3.75 26.46
CA ARG A 195 3.70 -2.93 27.62
C ARG A 195 5.09 -3.28 28.17
N ARG A 196 6.04 -2.36 28.05
CA ARG A 196 7.43 -2.55 28.49
C ARG A 196 7.54 -2.86 29.97
N ASP A 197 6.82 -2.10 30.81
CA ASP A 197 6.83 -2.29 32.26
C ASP A 197 6.39 -3.69 32.69
N LEU A 198 5.37 -4.25 32.05
CA LEU A 198 4.88 -5.60 32.34
C LEU A 198 5.79 -6.69 31.77
N LEU A 199 6.40 -6.43 30.61
CA LEU A 199 7.35 -7.32 29.96
C LEU A 199 8.62 -7.47 30.82
N GLU A 200 9.19 -6.36 31.30
CA GLU A 200 10.36 -6.36 32.20
C GLU A 200 10.02 -7.00 33.54
N GLU A 201 8.82 -6.77 34.11
CA GLU A 201 8.36 -7.45 35.31
C GLU A 201 8.24 -8.98 35.10
N ALA A 202 7.89 -9.42 33.90
CA ALA A 202 7.86 -10.84 33.54
C ALA A 202 9.26 -11.45 33.34
N GLY A 203 10.33 -10.63 33.40
CA GLY A 203 11.74 -11.06 33.41
C GLY A 203 12.40 -11.04 32.04
N TYR A 204 11.85 -10.32 31.07
CA TYR A 204 12.43 -10.15 29.72
C TYR A 204 13.22 -8.84 29.63
N THR A 205 14.19 -8.81 28.73
CA THR A 205 15.07 -7.65 28.53
C THR A 205 14.64 -6.89 27.26
N VAL A 206 14.51 -5.57 27.39
CA VAL A 206 14.27 -4.69 26.24
C VAL A 206 15.56 -3.93 25.94
N ASN A 207 15.94 -3.84 24.69
CA ASN A 207 17.06 -3.05 24.21
C ASN A 207 16.67 -1.56 24.23
N ASP A 208 17.35 -0.76 25.05
CA ASP A 208 17.05 0.68 25.23
C ASP A 208 17.34 1.54 23.99
N GLU A 209 18.10 1.03 23.00
CA GLU A 209 18.41 1.80 21.79
C GLU A 209 17.37 1.57 20.69
N THR A 210 16.71 0.41 20.70
CA THR A 210 15.77 0.00 19.63
C THR A 210 14.34 -0.20 20.12
N ASP A 211 14.12 -0.19 21.45
CA ASP A 211 12.86 -0.56 22.12
C ASP A 211 12.36 -1.97 21.72
N MET A 212 13.29 -2.86 21.34
CA MET A 212 12.96 -4.21 20.91
C MET A 212 13.36 -5.27 21.97
N CYS A 213 12.50 -6.27 22.12
CA CYS A 213 12.77 -7.48 22.87
C CYS A 213 13.18 -8.61 21.90
N GLU A 214 14.47 -8.91 21.85
CA GLU A 214 15.03 -9.92 20.94
C GLU A 214 14.79 -11.37 21.41
N GLU A 215 14.33 -11.55 22.67
CA GLU A 215 14.02 -12.85 23.24
C GLU A 215 12.70 -13.44 22.76
N ILE A 216 11.83 -12.63 22.13
CA ILE A 216 10.51 -13.03 21.63
C ILE A 216 10.56 -13.05 20.12
N THR A 217 10.59 -14.25 19.54
CA THR A 217 10.78 -14.47 18.10
C THR A 217 9.66 -15.28 17.43
N SER A 218 8.71 -15.74 18.24
CA SER A 218 7.63 -16.62 17.78
C SER A 218 6.31 -16.37 18.54
N LEU A 219 5.21 -16.91 18.03
CA LEU A 219 3.93 -16.95 18.73
C LEU A 219 4.01 -17.80 20.02
N GLU A 220 4.88 -18.81 20.06
CA GLU A 220 5.10 -19.64 21.24
C GLU A 220 5.75 -18.81 22.36
N ASP A 221 6.82 -18.06 22.05
CA ASP A 221 7.46 -17.16 23.01
C ASP A 221 6.46 -16.11 23.53
N LEU A 222 5.68 -15.52 22.63
CA LEU A 222 4.64 -14.54 22.99
C LEU A 222 3.57 -15.17 23.90
N THR A 223 3.18 -16.41 23.67
CA THR A 223 2.24 -17.15 24.53
C THR A 223 2.80 -17.34 25.94
N GLU A 224 4.09 -17.70 26.06
CA GLU A 224 4.76 -17.81 27.36
C GLU A 224 4.80 -16.49 28.11
N VAL A 225 5.11 -15.40 27.41
CA VAL A 225 5.11 -14.04 28.01
C VAL A 225 3.73 -13.68 28.54
N MET A 226 2.69 -13.84 27.70
CA MET A 226 1.31 -13.55 28.09
C MET A 226 0.87 -14.37 29.31
N ALA A 227 1.26 -15.63 29.39
CA ALA A 227 0.97 -16.47 30.57
C ALA A 227 1.63 -15.94 31.85
N LYS A 228 2.92 -15.54 31.79
CA LYS A 228 3.66 -14.95 32.92
C LYS A 228 3.06 -13.62 33.37
N VAL A 229 2.65 -12.77 32.42
CA VAL A 229 1.99 -11.49 32.72
C VAL A 229 0.61 -11.73 33.33
N GLN A 230 -0.20 -12.62 32.76
CA GLN A 230 -1.55 -12.93 33.28
C GLN A 230 -1.51 -13.51 34.70
N GLU A 231 -0.49 -14.31 35.06
CA GLU A 231 -0.34 -14.83 36.42
C GLU A 231 -0.21 -13.71 37.45
N LYS A 232 0.49 -12.62 37.09
CA LYS A 232 0.72 -11.46 37.97
C LYS A 232 -0.39 -10.43 37.87
N HIS A 233 -0.99 -10.28 36.69
CA HIS A 233 -1.98 -9.27 36.35
C HIS A 233 -3.26 -9.90 35.75
N PRO A 234 -4.01 -10.68 36.54
CA PRO A 234 -5.21 -11.39 36.05
C PRO A 234 -6.35 -10.45 35.60
N GLU A 235 -6.29 -9.17 35.93
CA GLU A 235 -7.23 -8.14 35.50
C GLU A 235 -6.94 -7.60 34.10
N MET A 236 -5.74 -7.88 33.53
CA MET A 236 -5.34 -7.40 32.23
C MET A 236 -5.87 -8.29 31.10
N THR A 237 -6.21 -7.69 29.99
CA THR A 237 -6.43 -8.39 28.73
C THR A 237 -5.09 -8.53 28.01
N MET A 238 -4.73 -9.76 27.63
CA MET A 238 -3.38 -10.02 27.09
C MET A 238 -3.20 -9.50 25.69
N MET A 239 -4.21 -9.64 24.81
CA MET A 239 -4.10 -9.28 23.40
C MET A 239 -5.26 -8.36 22.99
N CYS A 240 -4.92 -7.21 22.36
CA CYS A 240 -5.92 -6.39 21.69
C CYS A 240 -6.47 -7.09 20.46
N SER A 241 -7.75 -6.91 20.19
CA SER A 241 -8.41 -7.32 18.96
C SER A 241 -9.66 -6.48 18.75
N SER A 242 -10.02 -6.22 17.50
CA SER A 242 -11.25 -5.51 17.13
C SER A 242 -11.80 -6.04 15.82
N ALA A 243 -13.05 -5.71 15.50
CA ALA A 243 -13.66 -6.02 14.20
C ALA A 243 -12.93 -5.43 12.99
N ALA A 244 -12.03 -4.47 13.19
CA ALA A 244 -11.20 -3.86 12.14
C ALA A 244 -9.75 -4.39 12.11
N GLY A 245 -9.33 -5.19 13.09
CA GLY A 245 -7.95 -5.65 13.20
C GLY A 245 -7.80 -6.81 14.18
N THR A 246 -7.93 -8.03 13.69
CA THR A 246 -7.58 -9.25 14.43
C THR A 246 -6.13 -9.64 14.17
N PRO A 247 -5.49 -10.45 15.03
CA PRO A 247 -4.12 -10.93 14.81
C PRO A 247 -3.87 -11.55 13.44
N LEU A 248 -4.86 -12.17 12.81
CA LEU A 248 -4.71 -12.79 11.48
C LEU A 248 -4.42 -11.79 10.36
N VAL A 249 -4.78 -10.51 10.52
CA VAL A 249 -4.40 -9.45 9.57
C VAL A 249 -2.88 -9.33 9.49
N HIS A 250 -2.21 -9.52 10.63
CA HIS A 250 -0.78 -9.36 10.83
C HIS A 250 0.02 -10.66 10.68
N TRP A 251 -0.60 -11.74 10.27
CA TRP A 251 0.14 -12.97 9.97
C TRP A 251 0.74 -12.89 8.56
N ASP A 252 2.05 -12.99 8.46
CA ASP A 252 2.80 -12.72 7.23
C ASP A 252 3.97 -13.68 7.06
N ALA A 253 3.70 -14.83 6.44
CA ALA A 253 4.68 -15.86 6.13
C ALA A 253 4.64 -16.25 4.64
N MET A 254 4.05 -15.37 3.79
CA MET A 254 3.80 -15.65 2.39
C MET A 254 3.83 -14.37 1.54
N ASP A 255 4.00 -14.52 0.22
CA ASP A 255 3.65 -13.46 -0.72
C ASP A 255 2.17 -13.57 -1.10
N LYS A 256 1.38 -12.56 -0.75
CA LYS A 256 -0.08 -12.52 -0.95
C LYS A 256 -0.50 -12.30 -2.40
N LEU A 257 0.42 -12.05 -3.31
CA LEU A 257 0.16 -11.77 -4.73
C LEU A 257 -1.03 -10.80 -4.91
N THR A 258 -0.98 -9.67 -4.20
CA THR A 258 -1.95 -8.56 -4.18
C THR A 258 -3.17 -8.80 -3.29
N ASP A 259 -3.99 -9.82 -3.51
CA ASP A 259 -5.32 -9.97 -2.90
C ASP A 259 -5.42 -11.08 -1.82
N GLY A 260 -4.43 -11.97 -1.75
CA GLY A 260 -4.39 -13.09 -0.81
C GLY A 260 -5.32 -14.26 -1.15
N PHE A 261 -5.94 -14.24 -2.35
CA PHE A 261 -6.66 -15.38 -2.90
C PHE A 261 -5.76 -16.16 -3.87
N GLY A 262 -4.99 -17.10 -3.33
CA GLY A 262 -3.84 -17.71 -3.97
C GLY A 262 -2.56 -16.95 -3.63
N VAL A 263 -1.66 -17.61 -2.91
CA VAL A 263 -0.43 -17.04 -2.32
C VAL A 263 0.77 -17.93 -2.61
N LEU A 264 1.98 -17.37 -2.46
CA LEU A 264 3.22 -18.14 -2.46
C LEU A 264 3.71 -18.30 -1.03
N MET A 265 3.75 -19.53 -0.54
CA MET A 265 4.22 -19.86 0.81
C MET A 265 5.74 -19.70 0.94
N ASP A 266 6.26 -19.96 2.15
CA ASP A 266 7.67 -19.87 2.48
C ASP A 266 8.27 -18.49 2.13
N TYR A 267 7.63 -17.44 2.63
CA TYR A 267 8.05 -16.05 2.38
C TYR A 267 8.22 -15.72 0.89
N GLY A 268 7.35 -16.27 0.03
CA GLY A 268 7.43 -16.11 -1.42
C GLY A 268 8.54 -16.92 -2.10
N GLN A 269 9.15 -17.90 -1.40
CA GLN A 269 10.15 -18.81 -2.00
C GLN A 269 9.52 -19.98 -2.75
N SER A 270 8.26 -20.30 -2.50
CA SER A 270 7.48 -21.16 -3.39
C SER A 270 7.15 -20.43 -4.69
N THR A 271 7.00 -21.18 -5.78
CA THR A 271 6.44 -20.69 -7.06
C THR A 271 5.10 -21.35 -7.37
N GLU A 272 4.58 -22.17 -6.47
CA GLU A 272 3.28 -22.78 -6.55
C GLU A 272 2.25 -21.88 -5.86
N VAL A 273 1.24 -21.45 -6.59
CA VAL A 273 0.13 -20.64 -6.06
C VAL A 273 -0.86 -21.54 -5.36
N VAL A 274 -0.98 -21.40 -4.04
CA VAL A 274 -1.83 -22.27 -3.21
C VAL A 274 -2.93 -21.48 -2.51
N ASN A 275 -3.96 -22.21 -2.08
CA ASN A 275 -4.97 -21.66 -1.18
C ASN A 275 -4.38 -21.51 0.23
N LEU A 276 -4.22 -20.27 0.69
CA LEU A 276 -3.72 -19.96 2.03
C LEU A 276 -4.52 -20.68 3.13
N TYR A 277 -5.83 -20.74 2.96
CA TYR A 277 -6.76 -21.20 3.99
C TYR A 277 -6.86 -22.73 4.12
N GLU A 278 -6.09 -23.49 3.31
CA GLU A 278 -5.90 -24.93 3.41
C GLU A 278 -4.52 -25.33 3.93
N THR A 279 -3.64 -24.36 4.20
CA THR A 279 -2.29 -24.63 4.67
C THR A 279 -2.28 -25.07 6.13
N GLU A 280 -1.36 -25.97 6.48
CA GLU A 280 -1.16 -26.41 7.87
C GLU A 280 -0.65 -25.26 8.74
N GLU A 281 0.11 -24.31 8.16
CA GLU A 281 0.61 -23.12 8.82
C GLU A 281 -0.53 -22.20 9.27
N LEU A 282 -1.52 -21.93 8.41
CA LEU A 282 -2.69 -21.16 8.81
C LEU A 282 -3.51 -21.89 9.87
N LYS A 283 -3.71 -23.18 9.69
CA LYS A 283 -4.43 -24.00 10.68
C LYS A 283 -3.75 -23.92 12.06
N ALA A 284 -2.41 -24.04 12.10
CA ALA A 284 -1.65 -23.90 13.34
C ALA A 284 -1.82 -22.50 13.96
N PHE A 285 -1.78 -21.43 13.13
CA PHE A 285 -2.02 -20.07 13.60
C PHE A 285 -3.43 -19.94 14.22
N VAL A 286 -4.47 -20.39 13.53
CA VAL A 286 -5.87 -20.33 14.02
C VAL A 286 -6.04 -21.16 15.30
N GLN A 287 -5.35 -22.30 15.41
CA GLN A 287 -5.35 -23.12 16.62
C GLN A 287 -4.73 -22.35 17.81
N THR A 288 -3.62 -21.65 17.60
CA THR A 288 -3.03 -20.77 18.63
C THR A 288 -4.01 -19.65 19.03
N MET A 289 -4.68 -19.03 18.08
CA MET A 289 -5.70 -18.01 18.39
C MET A 289 -6.85 -18.58 19.21
N LYS A 290 -7.29 -19.81 18.90
CA LYS A 290 -8.31 -20.51 19.70
C LYS A 290 -7.84 -20.76 21.13
N GLU A 291 -6.61 -21.23 21.31
CA GLU A 291 -6.02 -21.44 22.64
C GLU A 291 -5.93 -20.12 23.44
N TRP A 292 -5.55 -19.02 22.78
CA TRP A 292 -5.55 -17.68 23.40
C TRP A 292 -6.96 -17.22 23.80
N ASN A 293 -7.98 -17.52 22.96
CA ASN A 293 -9.36 -17.20 23.28
C ASN A 293 -9.86 -18.01 24.49
N GLU A 294 -9.58 -19.31 24.53
CA GLU A 294 -9.94 -20.21 25.64
C GLU A 294 -9.20 -19.85 26.94
N ALA A 295 -7.97 -19.37 26.85
CA ALA A 295 -7.20 -18.85 27.97
C ALA A 295 -7.70 -17.49 28.48
N GLY A 296 -8.62 -16.85 27.73
CA GLY A 296 -9.16 -15.53 28.08
C GLY A 296 -8.19 -14.38 27.77
N TYR A 297 -7.28 -14.55 26.80
CA TYR A 297 -6.36 -13.51 26.39
C TYR A 297 -7.02 -12.39 25.59
N PHE A 298 -8.11 -12.68 24.91
CA PHE A 298 -8.93 -11.69 24.21
C PHE A 298 -10.08 -11.17 25.09
N SER A 299 -10.53 -9.96 24.83
CA SER A 299 -11.78 -9.46 25.41
C SER A 299 -12.99 -10.24 24.83
N LYS A 300 -14.08 -10.34 25.61
CA LYS A 300 -15.27 -11.06 25.17
C LYS A 300 -15.99 -10.44 23.98
N ASP A 301 -15.74 -9.17 23.72
CA ASP A 301 -16.29 -8.40 22.61
C ASP A 301 -15.29 -8.17 21.46
N ALA A 302 -14.17 -8.91 21.43
CA ALA A 302 -13.08 -8.75 20.47
C ALA A 302 -13.53 -8.69 19.00
N ILE A 303 -14.52 -9.50 18.60
CA ILE A 303 -15.03 -9.55 17.22
C ILE A 303 -16.17 -8.55 16.93
N THR A 304 -16.67 -7.86 17.95
CA THR A 304 -17.81 -6.93 17.82
C THR A 304 -17.47 -5.49 18.20
N THR A 305 -16.37 -5.30 18.93
CA THR A 305 -15.92 -3.96 19.30
C THR A 305 -15.40 -3.21 18.08
N THR A 306 -15.78 -1.93 17.97
CA THR A 306 -15.26 -1.00 16.96
C THR A 306 -14.20 -0.06 17.53
N THR A 307 -13.83 -0.25 18.80
CA THR A 307 -12.75 0.50 19.45
C THR A 307 -11.43 0.17 18.75
N SER A 308 -10.71 1.18 18.30
CA SER A 308 -9.43 1.00 17.63
C SER A 308 -8.39 0.39 18.58
N ILE A 309 -7.37 -0.28 18.02
CA ILE A 309 -6.27 -0.86 18.82
C ILE A 309 -5.59 0.23 19.66
N THR A 310 -5.30 1.40 19.09
CA THR A 310 -4.71 2.52 19.81
C THR A 310 -5.57 2.96 21.01
N GLU A 311 -6.89 3.09 20.83
CA GLU A 311 -7.79 3.42 21.93
C GLU A 311 -7.82 2.33 23.02
N GLN A 312 -7.77 1.04 22.63
CA GLN A 312 -7.67 -0.06 23.59
C GLN A 312 -6.38 0.05 24.41
N VAL A 313 -5.23 0.25 23.77
CA VAL A 313 -3.92 0.44 24.42
C VAL A 313 -3.94 1.62 25.39
N MET A 314 -4.47 2.77 24.98
CA MET A 314 -4.57 3.97 25.81
C MET A 314 -5.37 3.77 27.11
N THR A 315 -6.21 2.74 27.20
CA THR A 315 -6.91 2.42 28.46
C THR A 315 -5.99 1.90 29.55
N GLY A 316 -4.78 1.45 29.19
CA GLY A 316 -3.84 0.78 30.10
C GLY A 316 -4.28 -0.60 30.58
N LYS A 317 -5.31 -1.20 29.96
CA LYS A 317 -5.90 -2.50 30.35
C LYS A 317 -5.46 -3.67 29.48
N TYR A 318 -4.68 -3.40 28.45
CA TYR A 318 -4.20 -4.39 27.51
C TYR A 318 -2.68 -4.51 27.60
N PHE A 319 -2.17 -5.72 27.45
CA PHE A 319 -0.74 -5.99 27.48
C PHE A 319 -0.08 -5.83 26.11
N ALA A 320 -0.67 -6.43 25.07
CA ALA A 320 -0.04 -6.54 23.74
C ALA A 320 -1.03 -6.34 22.59
N TYR A 321 -0.49 -6.01 21.43
CA TYR A 321 -1.20 -6.01 20.15
C TYR A 321 -0.25 -6.33 19.01
N MET A 322 -0.77 -7.04 18.00
CA MET A 322 -0.06 -7.24 16.75
C MET A 322 -0.22 -6.03 15.84
N THR A 323 0.84 -5.68 15.13
CA THR A 323 0.86 -4.53 14.24
C THR A 323 1.90 -4.69 13.13
N THR A 324 1.79 -3.85 12.12
CA THR A 324 2.85 -3.68 11.13
C THR A 324 3.97 -2.86 11.75
N MET A 325 5.15 -3.44 11.83
CA MET A 325 6.37 -2.84 12.35
C MET A 325 7.17 -2.20 11.23
N LYS A 326 7.80 -1.10 11.53
CA LYS A 326 8.76 -0.39 10.69
C LYS A 326 9.76 0.33 11.59
N ALA A 327 10.79 0.93 11.02
CA ALA A 327 11.72 1.77 11.79
C ALA A 327 10.95 2.87 12.55
N GLY A 328 11.20 2.98 13.86
CA GLY A 328 10.53 3.95 14.75
C GLY A 328 9.07 3.64 15.12
N ALA A 329 8.52 2.47 14.76
CA ALA A 329 7.12 2.13 15.04
C ALA A 329 6.78 2.18 16.54
N VAL A 330 7.64 1.60 17.39
CA VAL A 330 7.43 1.58 18.85
C VAL A 330 7.36 3.00 19.39
N THR A 331 8.34 3.83 19.06
CA THR A 331 8.41 5.23 19.51
C THR A 331 7.20 6.05 19.04
N GLN A 332 6.72 5.83 17.80
CA GLN A 332 5.51 6.48 17.28
C GLN A 332 4.26 6.08 18.09
N ASP A 333 4.16 4.80 18.44
CA ASP A 333 3.05 4.27 19.22
C ASP A 333 3.12 4.72 20.69
N GLU A 334 4.29 4.86 21.28
CA GLU A 334 4.47 5.46 22.62
C GLU A 334 3.95 6.89 22.68
N LEU A 335 4.28 7.70 21.67
CA LEU A 335 3.79 9.08 21.60
C LEU A 335 2.28 9.17 21.46
N SER A 336 1.71 8.30 20.62
CA SER A 336 0.27 8.30 20.35
C SER A 336 -0.52 7.73 21.53
N SER A 337 -0.03 6.67 22.17
CA SER A 337 -0.68 5.99 23.30
C SER A 337 -0.33 6.60 24.67
N LYS A 338 0.82 7.26 24.77
CA LYS A 338 1.44 7.74 26.04
C LYS A 338 1.73 6.59 27.00
N MET A 339 2.05 5.43 26.46
CA MET A 339 2.45 4.24 27.20
C MET A 339 3.93 3.95 26.91
N ASP A 340 4.60 3.35 27.88
CA ASP A 340 5.95 2.80 27.74
C ASP A 340 5.84 1.41 27.09
N LEU A 341 6.38 1.27 25.88
CA LEU A 341 6.15 0.13 25.00
C LEU A 341 7.46 -0.55 24.60
N ALA A 342 7.36 -1.78 24.14
CA ALA A 342 8.45 -2.54 23.52
C ALA A 342 7.93 -3.38 22.37
N GLY A 343 8.73 -3.53 21.33
CA GLY A 343 8.40 -4.32 20.15
C GLY A 343 9.06 -5.69 20.13
N ALA A 344 8.53 -6.62 19.34
CA ALA A 344 9.20 -7.87 18.99
C ALA A 344 8.82 -8.34 17.58
N ALA A 345 9.79 -8.93 16.85
CA ALA A 345 9.58 -9.51 15.53
C ALA A 345 9.27 -11.00 15.67
N ILE A 346 8.02 -11.39 15.47
CA ILE A 346 7.55 -12.75 15.76
C ILE A 346 7.29 -13.62 14.51
N PHE A 347 7.49 -13.09 13.30
CA PHE A 347 7.26 -13.81 12.04
C PHE A 347 8.52 -13.92 11.15
N GLY A 348 9.70 -13.81 11.75
CA GLY A 348 10.97 -13.93 11.03
C GLY A 348 11.37 -12.66 10.29
N ASN A 349 12.16 -12.84 9.22
CA ASN A 349 12.69 -11.71 8.46
C ASN A 349 11.62 -11.04 7.60
N PRO A 350 11.74 -9.72 7.38
CA PRO A 350 10.89 -9.00 6.44
C PRO A 350 10.94 -9.62 5.03
N VAL A 351 9.83 -9.52 4.31
CA VAL A 351 9.71 -10.01 2.94
C VAL A 351 9.47 -8.83 1.99
N LEU A 352 10.32 -8.72 0.98
CA LEU A 352 10.09 -7.82 -0.15
C LEU A 352 9.22 -8.53 -1.19
N THR A 353 8.05 -7.98 -1.41
CA THR A 353 7.09 -8.44 -2.41
C THR A 353 6.78 -7.32 -3.41
N SER A 354 6.25 -7.67 -4.57
CA SER A 354 5.74 -6.65 -5.51
C SER A 354 4.68 -5.77 -4.86
N ASN A 355 3.90 -6.31 -3.94
CA ASN A 355 2.85 -5.55 -3.26
C ASN A 355 3.43 -4.50 -2.30
N SER A 356 4.48 -4.81 -1.56
CA SER A 356 5.14 -3.84 -0.68
C SER A 356 5.85 -2.75 -1.48
N VAL A 357 6.64 -3.13 -2.49
CA VAL A 357 7.40 -2.19 -3.33
C VAL A 357 6.49 -1.31 -4.19
N ASN A 358 5.39 -1.85 -4.72
CA ASN A 358 4.49 -1.14 -5.63
C ASN A 358 3.21 -0.64 -4.94
N PHE A 359 3.18 -0.56 -3.61
CA PHE A 359 1.99 -0.13 -2.88
C PHE A 359 1.39 1.14 -3.49
N LEU A 360 2.22 2.14 -3.73
CA LEU A 360 1.95 3.32 -4.53
C LEU A 360 3.13 3.55 -5.47
N THR A 361 2.87 3.91 -6.71
CA THR A 361 3.89 4.30 -7.69
C THR A 361 3.47 5.57 -8.43
N TRP A 362 4.45 6.28 -8.99
CA TRP A 362 4.22 7.51 -9.75
C TRP A 362 4.21 7.22 -11.25
N GLY A 363 3.00 7.16 -11.84
CA GLY A 363 2.80 7.01 -13.27
C GLY A 363 2.71 8.35 -14.00
N ILE A 364 2.73 8.30 -15.33
CA ILE A 364 2.40 9.45 -16.20
C ILE A 364 1.09 9.15 -16.93
N GLY A 365 0.14 10.08 -16.82
CA GLY A 365 -1.20 9.94 -17.39
C GLY A 365 -1.18 9.96 -18.93
N ARG A 366 -2.09 9.19 -19.54
CA ARG A 366 -2.25 9.15 -21.01
C ARG A 366 -2.59 10.50 -21.66
N ASN A 367 -3.17 11.41 -20.89
CA ASN A 367 -3.56 12.75 -21.34
C ASN A 367 -2.49 13.81 -21.05
N CYS A 368 -1.29 13.39 -20.63
CA CYS A 368 -0.13 14.27 -20.49
C CYS A 368 0.33 14.75 -21.87
N GLU A 369 0.41 16.08 -22.04
CA GLU A 369 0.77 16.70 -23.31
C GLU A 369 2.30 16.77 -23.54
N ASN A 370 3.09 16.73 -22.45
CA ASN A 370 4.58 16.72 -22.53
C ASN A 370 5.17 15.68 -21.56
N PRO A 371 5.12 14.37 -21.89
CA PRO A 371 5.63 13.32 -21.02
C PRO A 371 7.13 13.46 -20.71
N ALA A 372 7.92 13.98 -21.66
CA ALA A 372 9.36 14.20 -21.46
C ALA A 372 9.62 15.27 -20.37
N ARG A 373 8.91 16.42 -20.42
CA ARG A 373 9.03 17.45 -19.39
C ARG A 373 8.48 16.96 -18.04
N THR A 374 7.40 16.22 -18.05
CA THR A 374 6.80 15.62 -16.85
C THR A 374 7.77 14.65 -16.19
N MET A 375 8.45 13.79 -16.96
CA MET A 375 9.47 12.89 -16.43
C MET A 375 10.68 13.66 -15.86
N LYS A 376 11.12 14.74 -16.51
CA LYS A 376 12.19 15.59 -15.97
C LYS A 376 11.80 16.23 -14.64
N VAL A 377 10.54 16.67 -14.48
CA VAL A 377 10.04 17.20 -13.20
C VAL A 377 9.99 16.10 -12.14
N LEU A 378 9.46 14.92 -12.47
CA LEU A 378 9.43 13.79 -11.56
C LEU A 378 10.84 13.37 -11.12
N ASP A 379 11.77 13.22 -12.08
CA ASP A 379 13.18 12.91 -11.81
C ASP A 379 13.86 13.98 -10.94
N TYR A 380 13.58 15.26 -11.19
CA TYR A 380 14.10 16.36 -10.38
C TYR A 380 13.64 16.26 -8.91
N ILE A 381 12.38 15.92 -8.67
CA ILE A 381 11.84 15.73 -7.32
C ILE A 381 12.56 14.59 -6.60
N TYR A 382 12.88 13.46 -7.29
CA TYR A 382 13.67 12.37 -6.70
C TYR A 382 15.05 12.79 -6.20
N GLY A 383 15.63 13.86 -6.76
CA GLY A 383 16.97 14.32 -6.42
C GLY A 383 17.06 15.65 -5.69
N SER A 384 15.94 16.32 -5.41
CA SER A 384 15.91 17.66 -4.82
C SER A 384 15.44 17.67 -3.36
N PRO A 385 16.34 17.72 -2.36
CA PRO A 385 15.95 17.85 -0.95
C PRO A 385 15.07 19.08 -0.70
N GLU A 386 15.27 20.18 -1.41
CA GLU A 386 14.52 21.42 -1.25
C GLU A 386 13.05 21.22 -1.64
N VAL A 387 12.77 20.63 -2.81
CA VAL A 387 11.42 20.34 -3.27
C VAL A 387 10.77 19.26 -2.41
N MET A 388 11.51 18.21 -2.03
CA MET A 388 10.99 17.16 -1.17
C MET A 388 10.61 17.67 0.23
N ASN A 389 11.40 18.57 0.82
CA ASN A 389 11.04 19.20 2.10
C ASN A 389 9.78 20.06 1.98
N LEU A 390 9.61 20.81 0.87
CA LEU A 390 8.38 21.56 0.62
C LEU A 390 7.15 20.62 0.51
N LEU A 391 7.28 19.53 -0.23
CA LEU A 391 6.20 18.53 -0.39
C LEU A 391 5.88 17.82 0.93
N CYS A 392 6.89 17.35 1.66
CA CYS A 392 6.68 16.58 2.89
C CYS A 392 6.27 17.47 4.08
N TRP A 393 6.92 18.62 4.23
CA TRP A 393 6.90 19.38 5.49
C TRP A 393 6.46 20.83 5.34
N GLY A 394 6.54 21.39 4.13
CA GLY A 394 6.20 22.78 3.86
C GLY A 394 7.33 23.75 4.17
N ILE A 395 7.05 24.86 4.85
CA ILE A 395 7.93 26.03 5.01
C ILE A 395 8.35 26.19 6.47
N GLU A 396 9.69 26.35 6.70
CA GLU A 396 10.28 26.63 8.03
C GLU A 396 9.62 27.88 8.66
N GLY A 397 9.25 27.76 9.93
CA GLY A 397 8.62 28.81 10.71
C GLY A 397 7.12 28.99 10.47
N THR A 398 6.56 28.37 9.43
CA THR A 398 5.12 28.37 9.13
C THR A 398 4.49 27.02 9.46
N HIS A 399 5.07 25.93 8.98
CA HIS A 399 4.56 24.58 9.13
C HIS A 399 5.40 23.74 10.08
N TYR A 400 6.73 23.94 10.06
CA TYR A 400 7.66 23.24 10.92
C TYR A 400 8.73 24.17 11.51
N LYS A 401 9.36 23.69 12.57
CA LYS A 401 10.57 24.26 13.18
C LYS A 401 11.61 23.16 13.34
N PHE A 402 12.91 23.53 13.36
CA PHE A 402 13.93 22.56 13.72
C PHE A 402 13.96 22.28 15.22
N VAL A 403 14.01 21.00 15.55
CA VAL A 403 14.36 20.47 16.87
C VAL A 403 15.88 20.34 16.94
N ASP A 404 16.48 19.77 15.91
CA ASP A 404 17.92 19.70 15.68
C ASP A 404 18.22 20.03 14.23
N LYS A 405 18.84 21.21 14.01
CA LYS A 405 19.13 21.69 12.65
C LYS A 405 20.34 21.00 12.02
N GLU A 406 21.28 20.50 12.81
CA GLU A 406 22.47 19.82 12.30
C GLU A 406 22.09 18.42 11.78
N GLN A 407 21.17 17.75 12.45
CA GLN A 407 20.67 16.44 12.03
C GLN A 407 19.47 16.54 11.07
N GLY A 408 18.90 17.73 10.85
CA GLY A 408 17.69 17.87 10.03
C GLY A 408 16.43 17.32 10.70
N ILE A 409 16.36 17.34 12.04
CA ILE A 409 15.17 16.89 12.79
C ILE A 409 14.23 18.07 13.00
N ILE A 410 12.99 17.89 12.60
CA ILE A 410 11.93 18.91 12.65
C ILE A 410 10.75 18.46 13.49
N ASP A 411 9.90 19.41 13.85
CA ASP A 411 8.60 19.20 14.50
C ASP A 411 7.64 20.31 14.07
N TYR A 412 6.38 20.17 14.35
CA TYR A 412 5.40 21.24 14.16
C TYR A 412 5.82 22.53 14.87
N VAL A 413 5.45 23.68 14.32
CA VAL A 413 5.59 24.93 15.05
C VAL A 413 4.71 24.92 16.31
N ASP A 414 5.08 25.70 17.33
CA ASP A 414 4.40 25.71 18.62
C ASP A 414 2.90 25.97 18.48
N GLY A 415 2.09 25.07 19.05
CA GLY A 415 0.64 25.13 19.04
C GLY A 415 -0.02 24.54 17.80
N GLN A 416 0.75 23.97 16.88
CA GLN A 416 0.24 23.20 15.75
C GLN A 416 0.48 21.69 15.93
N ASP A 417 -0.29 20.91 15.18
CA ASP A 417 -0.21 19.46 15.08
C ASP A 417 -0.69 19.03 13.67
N GLY A 418 -0.78 17.74 13.41
CA GLY A 418 -1.22 17.20 12.12
C GLY A 418 -2.63 17.63 11.68
N THR A 419 -3.47 18.06 12.62
CA THR A 419 -4.84 18.52 12.34
C THR A 419 -4.93 20.03 12.14
N THR A 420 -4.08 20.80 12.79
CA THR A 420 -4.12 22.27 12.82
C THR A 420 -3.11 22.93 11.89
N SER A 421 -2.08 22.21 11.46
CA SER A 421 -1.10 22.70 10.48
C SER A 421 -1.75 22.89 9.10
N GLY A 422 -1.38 24.01 8.45
CA GLY A 422 -1.85 24.34 7.10
C GLY A 422 -1.28 23.44 6.01
N TRP A 423 -0.19 22.70 6.28
CA TRP A 423 0.41 21.75 5.35
C TRP A 423 0.88 20.49 6.06
N MET A 424 1.99 20.37 6.66
CA MET A 424 2.62 19.17 7.25
C MET A 424 1.64 18.02 7.60
N MET A 425 1.42 17.11 6.66
CA MET A 425 0.31 16.13 6.71
C MET A 425 0.73 14.74 7.19
N GLY A 426 2.03 14.48 7.35
CA GLY A 426 2.54 13.12 7.59
C GLY A 426 2.35 12.17 6.39
N LEU A 427 2.24 12.71 5.18
CA LEU A 427 2.05 11.93 3.94
C LEU A 427 3.33 11.86 3.08
N GLY A 428 4.49 12.12 3.68
CA GLY A 428 5.78 12.12 2.98
C GLY A 428 6.08 10.79 2.27
N TRP A 429 5.58 9.69 2.81
CA TRP A 429 5.75 8.34 2.27
C TRP A 429 5.25 8.17 0.83
N GLN A 430 4.30 8.97 0.37
CA GLN A 430 3.83 8.87 -1.01
C GLN A 430 4.68 9.69 -1.99
N PHE A 431 5.41 10.72 -1.54
CA PHE A 431 6.19 11.58 -2.42
C PHE A 431 7.49 10.90 -2.90
N PRO A 432 8.05 11.33 -4.03
CA PRO A 432 9.07 10.58 -4.76
C PRO A 432 10.28 10.09 -3.96
N ASN A 433 10.81 10.88 -3.02
CA ASN A 433 11.98 10.45 -2.25
C ASN A 433 12.01 11.05 -0.84
N GLN A 434 11.35 10.39 0.09
CA GLN A 434 11.28 10.85 1.49
C GLN A 434 12.64 10.79 2.20
N GLU A 435 13.55 9.93 1.78
CA GLU A 435 14.85 9.75 2.44
C GLU A 435 15.74 11.00 2.38
N ILE A 436 15.58 11.85 1.35
CA ILE A 436 16.34 13.09 1.23
C ILE A 436 15.67 14.29 1.90
N ALA A 437 14.48 14.11 2.47
CA ALA A 437 13.78 15.12 3.24
C ALA A 437 14.24 15.12 4.71
N TYR A 438 13.90 16.18 5.44
CA TYR A 438 14.07 16.22 6.90
C TYR A 438 13.28 15.10 7.57
N THR A 439 13.67 14.76 8.79
CA THR A 439 12.99 13.75 9.58
C THR A 439 12.14 14.42 10.65
N ALA A 440 10.88 14.04 10.78
CA ALA A 440 10.01 14.56 11.81
C ALA A 440 10.25 13.83 13.15
N ALA A 441 10.42 14.59 14.21
CA ALA A 441 10.52 14.04 15.55
C ALA A 441 9.27 13.20 15.90
N PRO A 442 9.43 12.09 16.63
CA PRO A 442 10.62 11.65 17.37
C PRO A 442 11.64 10.87 16.55
N ASP A 443 11.34 10.56 15.29
CA ASP A 443 12.27 9.83 14.41
C ASP A 443 13.57 10.62 14.23
N THR A 444 14.63 9.90 13.91
CA THR A 444 15.92 10.45 13.55
C THR A 444 16.32 9.98 12.15
N PRO A 445 17.27 10.66 11.46
CA PRO A 445 17.77 10.20 10.16
C PRO A 445 18.32 8.78 10.15
N ALA A 446 18.76 8.25 11.30
CA ALA A 446 19.23 6.87 11.44
C ALA A 446 18.15 5.82 11.07
N LYS A 447 16.87 6.20 11.02
CA LYS A 447 15.82 5.29 10.55
C LYS A 447 16.04 4.83 9.10
N TRP A 448 16.66 5.66 8.27
CA TRP A 448 16.94 5.31 6.87
C TRP A 448 18.08 4.31 6.76
N ASP A 449 19.12 4.43 7.60
CA ASP A 449 20.19 3.43 7.69
C ASP A 449 19.61 2.06 8.08
N TYR A 450 18.72 2.05 9.07
CA TYR A 450 18.02 0.83 9.49
C TYR A 450 17.08 0.29 8.40
N GLN A 451 16.37 1.16 7.69
CA GLN A 451 15.53 0.77 6.56
C GLN A 451 16.35 0.09 5.45
N HIS A 452 17.51 0.64 5.11
CA HIS A 452 18.41 0.05 4.12
C HIS A 452 18.94 -1.31 4.60
N GLU A 453 19.32 -1.46 5.87
CA GLU A 453 19.72 -2.75 6.44
C GLU A 453 18.59 -3.79 6.33
N LEU A 454 17.36 -3.40 6.59
CA LEU A 454 16.20 -4.26 6.42
C LEU A 454 15.99 -4.67 4.96
N ILE A 455 16.14 -3.75 4.00
CA ILE A 455 16.02 -4.03 2.56
C ILE A 455 17.12 -5.02 2.13
N ASP A 456 18.36 -4.83 2.60
CA ASP A 456 19.50 -5.67 2.25
C ASP A 456 19.38 -7.09 2.82
N THR A 457 18.77 -7.23 3.99
CA THR A 457 18.61 -8.51 4.69
C THR A 457 17.28 -9.20 4.42
N ALA A 458 16.31 -8.50 3.79
CA ALA A 458 14.99 -9.03 3.50
C ALA A 458 15.01 -10.23 2.57
N VAL A 459 14.09 -11.15 2.82
CA VAL A 459 13.80 -12.23 1.87
C VAL A 459 13.08 -11.64 0.66
N ARG A 460 13.67 -11.71 -0.52
CA ARG A 460 13.04 -11.26 -1.76
C ARG A 460 12.13 -12.38 -2.29
N SER A 461 10.85 -12.11 -2.46
CA SER A 461 9.93 -13.06 -3.10
C SER A 461 10.42 -13.41 -4.50
N LYS A 462 10.28 -14.68 -4.89
CA LYS A 462 10.54 -15.10 -6.28
C LYS A 462 9.57 -14.46 -7.28
N ALA A 463 8.47 -13.90 -6.81
CA ALA A 463 7.53 -13.13 -7.61
C ALA A 463 7.76 -11.60 -7.51
N LEU A 464 8.89 -11.15 -6.95
CA LEU A 464 9.21 -9.72 -6.92
C LEU A 464 9.35 -9.18 -8.35
N GLY A 465 8.52 -8.20 -8.71
CA GLY A 465 8.35 -7.68 -10.07
C GLY A 465 7.17 -8.30 -10.84
N PHE A 466 6.52 -9.34 -10.31
CA PHE A 466 5.29 -9.87 -10.86
C PHE A 466 4.09 -9.02 -10.44
N SER A 467 3.22 -8.68 -11.39
CA SER A 467 1.94 -8.01 -11.15
C SER A 467 0.80 -8.84 -11.73
N TYR A 468 -0.11 -9.27 -10.87
CA TYR A 468 -1.28 -10.06 -11.27
C TYR A 468 -2.33 -9.20 -11.97
N ASP A 469 -2.67 -9.51 -13.22
CA ASP A 469 -3.80 -8.90 -13.92
C ASP A 469 -5.11 -9.61 -13.56
N SER A 470 -5.85 -9.00 -12.65
CA SER A 470 -7.13 -9.50 -12.14
C SER A 470 -8.35 -9.06 -12.95
N SER A 471 -8.17 -8.33 -14.04
CA SER A 471 -9.26 -7.67 -14.80
C SER A 471 -10.35 -8.62 -15.31
N SER A 472 -9.99 -9.87 -15.60
CA SER A 472 -10.92 -10.90 -16.08
C SER A 472 -11.72 -11.59 -14.97
N LEU A 473 -11.35 -11.42 -13.68
CA LEU A 473 -11.90 -12.16 -12.53
C LEU A 473 -12.45 -11.25 -11.42
N VAL A 474 -12.81 -10.01 -11.74
CA VAL A 474 -13.33 -9.02 -10.76
C VAL A 474 -14.56 -9.52 -10.00
N ASN A 475 -15.45 -10.26 -10.67
CA ASN A 475 -16.67 -10.80 -10.03
C ASN A 475 -16.32 -11.91 -9.02
N GLU A 476 -15.42 -12.81 -9.37
CA GLU A 476 -14.91 -13.86 -8.50
C GLU A 476 -14.21 -13.26 -7.29
N LEU A 477 -13.32 -12.30 -7.48
CA LEU A 477 -12.62 -11.62 -6.38
C LEU A 477 -13.59 -10.90 -5.43
N THR A 478 -14.62 -10.25 -5.96
CA THR A 478 -15.68 -9.62 -5.14
C THR A 478 -16.44 -10.66 -4.32
N ALA A 479 -16.79 -11.80 -4.91
CA ALA A 479 -17.47 -12.88 -4.21
C ALA A 479 -16.59 -13.50 -3.12
N LEU A 480 -15.30 -13.71 -3.40
CA LEU A 480 -14.31 -14.22 -2.46
C LEU A 480 -14.12 -13.27 -1.27
N ALA A 481 -14.02 -11.96 -1.51
CA ALA A 481 -13.93 -10.96 -0.45
C ALA A 481 -15.16 -11.00 0.49
N ASN A 482 -16.36 -11.15 -0.07
CA ASN A 482 -17.59 -11.29 0.71
C ASN A 482 -17.61 -12.56 1.57
N VAL A 483 -17.09 -13.68 1.06
CA VAL A 483 -16.93 -14.92 1.83
C VAL A 483 -15.89 -14.74 2.92
N LYS A 484 -14.71 -14.19 2.59
CA LYS A 484 -13.64 -13.93 3.57
C LYS A 484 -14.15 -13.13 4.77
N ASN A 485 -14.88 -12.06 4.53
CA ASN A 485 -15.41 -11.18 5.58
C ASN A 485 -16.37 -11.87 6.56
N GLN A 486 -16.92 -13.04 6.22
CA GLN A 486 -17.80 -13.80 7.12
C GLN A 486 -17.04 -14.66 8.14
N TYR A 487 -15.80 -15.05 7.82
CA TYR A 487 -15.03 -16.00 8.62
C TYR A 487 -13.77 -15.37 9.26
N PHE A 488 -13.21 -14.35 8.65
CA PHE A 488 -11.87 -13.87 8.94
C PHE A 488 -11.69 -13.40 10.39
N ASP A 489 -12.65 -12.63 10.92
CA ASP A 489 -12.54 -12.09 12.27
C ASP A 489 -12.69 -13.17 13.35
N MET A 490 -13.57 -14.15 13.13
CA MET A 490 -13.73 -15.27 14.07
C MET A 490 -12.49 -16.17 14.07
N LEU A 491 -11.88 -16.41 12.91
CA LEU A 491 -10.64 -17.19 12.81
C LEU A 491 -9.47 -16.44 13.46
N GLY A 492 -9.36 -15.15 13.19
CA GLY A 492 -8.27 -14.30 13.69
C GLY A 492 -8.31 -13.99 15.18
N SER A 493 -9.46 -14.13 15.83
CA SER A 493 -9.64 -14.00 17.28
C SER A 493 -9.85 -15.35 17.98
N GLY A 494 -9.77 -16.47 17.24
CA GLY A 494 -9.96 -17.81 17.79
C GLY A 494 -11.37 -18.10 18.34
N ASN A 495 -12.36 -17.28 17.94
CA ASN A 495 -13.75 -17.48 18.37
C ASN A 495 -14.45 -18.57 17.55
N VAL A 496 -13.90 -19.77 17.61
CA VAL A 496 -14.33 -20.96 16.86
C VAL A 496 -14.42 -22.17 17.78
N ASP A 497 -15.48 -22.95 17.64
CA ASP A 497 -15.65 -24.18 18.43
C ASP A 497 -14.71 -25.30 17.94
N ASP A 498 -14.63 -25.48 16.63
CA ASP A 498 -13.85 -26.52 15.96
C ASP A 498 -13.13 -25.91 14.75
N VAL A 499 -11.79 -25.81 14.82
CA VAL A 499 -10.96 -25.19 13.80
C VAL A 499 -11.08 -25.92 12.46
N ASP A 500 -11.03 -27.27 12.48
CA ASP A 500 -11.10 -28.08 11.25
C ASP A 500 -12.45 -27.93 10.55
N ALA A 501 -13.54 -27.94 11.32
CA ALA A 501 -14.88 -27.80 10.78
C ALA A 501 -15.10 -26.41 10.16
N VAL A 502 -14.66 -25.33 10.84
CA VAL A 502 -14.82 -23.95 10.35
C VAL A 502 -13.93 -23.70 9.13
N LEU A 503 -12.66 -24.14 9.15
CA LEU A 503 -11.78 -24.00 7.99
C LEU A 503 -12.31 -24.77 6.79
N LYS A 504 -12.88 -25.96 7.01
CA LYS A 504 -13.51 -26.71 5.92
C LYS A 504 -14.71 -25.98 5.33
N GLU A 505 -15.61 -25.45 6.16
CA GLU A 505 -16.78 -24.69 5.71
C GLU A 505 -16.35 -23.44 4.94
N PHE A 506 -15.35 -22.71 5.44
CA PHE A 506 -14.80 -21.54 4.81
C PHE A 506 -14.20 -21.87 3.43
N ASN A 507 -13.37 -22.91 3.33
CA ASN A 507 -12.77 -23.33 2.07
C ASN A 507 -13.84 -23.80 1.06
N ASP A 508 -14.83 -24.58 1.48
CA ASP A 508 -15.95 -24.99 0.61
C ASP A 508 -16.68 -23.75 0.04
N ALA A 509 -16.87 -22.70 0.86
CA ALA A 509 -17.47 -21.45 0.42
C ALA A 509 -16.58 -20.66 -0.55
N LEU A 510 -15.27 -20.60 -0.30
CA LEU A 510 -14.30 -19.95 -1.19
C LEU A 510 -14.25 -20.64 -2.57
N TYR A 511 -14.18 -21.97 -2.61
CA TYR A 511 -14.20 -22.71 -3.88
C TYR A 511 -15.53 -22.51 -4.63
N THR A 512 -16.65 -22.45 -3.92
CA THR A 512 -17.96 -22.13 -4.52
C THR A 512 -17.98 -20.71 -5.11
N ALA A 513 -17.28 -19.76 -4.47
CA ALA A 513 -17.17 -18.39 -4.94
C ALA A 513 -16.18 -18.20 -6.11
N GLY A 514 -15.43 -19.25 -6.47
CA GLY A 514 -14.55 -19.25 -7.65
C GLY A 514 -13.04 -19.22 -7.35
N LEU A 515 -12.61 -19.56 -6.14
CA LEU A 515 -11.20 -19.51 -5.73
C LEU A 515 -10.28 -20.27 -6.69
N GLN A 516 -10.68 -21.48 -7.15
CA GLN A 516 -9.84 -22.27 -8.06
C GLN A 516 -9.53 -21.52 -9.36
N LYS A 517 -10.48 -20.77 -9.91
CA LYS A 517 -10.24 -19.99 -11.14
C LYS A 517 -9.20 -18.89 -10.92
N VAL A 518 -9.22 -18.27 -9.72
CA VAL A 518 -8.24 -17.23 -9.37
C VAL A 518 -6.85 -17.84 -9.20
N ILE A 519 -6.73 -18.96 -8.52
CA ILE A 519 -5.47 -19.70 -8.34
C ILE A 519 -4.90 -20.12 -9.70
N ASP A 520 -5.72 -20.77 -10.55
CA ASP A 520 -5.29 -21.25 -11.87
C ASP A 520 -4.80 -20.11 -12.76
N GLU A 521 -5.49 -18.96 -12.75
CA GLU A 521 -5.10 -17.80 -13.54
C GLU A 521 -3.86 -17.11 -12.98
N LYS A 522 -3.73 -16.97 -11.67
CA LYS A 522 -2.49 -16.46 -11.05
C LYS A 522 -1.29 -17.34 -11.38
N GLN A 523 -1.43 -18.68 -11.24
CA GLN A 523 -0.37 -19.61 -11.58
C GLN A 523 0.05 -19.48 -13.04
N ARG A 524 -0.92 -19.44 -13.96
CA ARG A 524 -0.66 -19.28 -15.38
C ARG A 524 0.13 -18.00 -15.68
N GLN A 525 -0.29 -16.86 -15.11
CA GLN A 525 0.40 -15.58 -15.31
C GLN A 525 1.79 -15.57 -14.67
N LEU A 526 1.92 -16.15 -13.47
CA LEU A 526 3.22 -16.26 -12.78
C LEU A 526 4.21 -17.12 -13.58
N ASP A 527 3.76 -18.27 -14.10
CA ASP A 527 4.59 -19.17 -14.91
C ASP A 527 5.07 -18.48 -16.21
N GLU A 528 4.17 -17.75 -16.87
CA GLU A 528 4.52 -16.95 -18.07
C GLU A 528 5.54 -15.87 -17.72
N TRP A 529 5.37 -15.16 -16.60
CA TRP A 529 6.29 -14.12 -16.15
C TRP A 529 7.66 -14.71 -15.77
N LEU A 530 7.71 -15.80 -14.99
CA LEU A 530 8.95 -16.48 -14.62
C LEU A 530 9.74 -16.97 -15.83
N ALA A 531 9.06 -17.44 -16.87
CA ALA A 531 9.71 -17.85 -18.11
C ALA A 531 10.44 -16.68 -18.82
N THR A 532 9.94 -15.44 -18.67
CA THR A 532 10.61 -14.24 -19.20
C THR A 532 11.85 -13.86 -18.41
N GLN A 533 11.86 -14.08 -17.08
CA GLN A 533 13.00 -13.75 -16.22
C GLN A 533 14.21 -14.66 -16.50
N GLY A 534 13.98 -15.96 -16.77
CA GLY A 534 15.04 -16.91 -17.10
C GLY A 534 15.70 -16.67 -18.48
N SER A 535 15.05 -15.95 -19.38
CA SER A 535 15.60 -15.65 -20.72
C SER A 535 16.47 -14.39 -20.78
N THR A 536 16.48 -13.57 -19.71
CA THR A 536 17.30 -12.35 -19.60
C THR A 536 18.65 -12.58 -18.91
N ALA A 537 18.91 -13.80 -18.40
CA ALA A 537 20.14 -14.18 -17.67
C ALA A 537 21.17 -14.90 -18.56
N GLU A 538 20.97 -15.03 -19.87
CA GLU A 538 21.95 -15.47 -20.89
C GLU A 538 22.38 -14.27 -21.76
#